data_83c6f8b1abc454696ab96a13cec0e69b
#
_entry.id   83c6f8b1abc454696ab96a13cec0e69b
#
_cell.length_a   1.000
_cell.length_b   1.000
_cell.length_c   1.000
_cell.angle_alpha   90.00
_cell.angle_beta   90.00
_cell.angle_gamma   90.00
#
_symmetry.space_group_name_H-M   'P 1'
#
loop_
_entity.id
_entity.type
_entity.pdbx_description
1 polymer ?
#
loop_
_entity_poly.entity_id
_entity_poly.type
_entity_poly.pdbx_seq_one_letter_code
_entity_poly.pdbx_strand_id
1 'polypeptide(L)'
;MKKTIGILGGMGPLATADLFRKITLLTKASCDNDHIRVYIDSNAQIPDRTAAILHGGKDPLPQMRAALHSLEACGASCVIMPAHYFLPQLQAETKLPFLSMLEATAKACAKFYPGKTAAVLATKGTLATGLYEKALEKEGVAFIIPDDAEKDTLMHLIYDVVKASKSLAPEEETWKELLEGLRRKGADYFILGCTELPIVADTLPEDGPFIDPTAELAKAAIRFCGYETTQE
;
A
#
# COMPACT_ATOMS: atom_id res chain seq x y z
N MET A 1 8.84 -2.08 27.37
CA MET A 1 8.86 -0.77 26.65
C MET A 1 7.82 -0.84 25.54
N LYS A 2 7.04 0.22 25.37
CA LYS A 2 6.13 0.34 24.20
C LYS A 2 6.98 0.34 22.92
N LYS A 3 6.57 -0.44 21.92
CA LYS A 3 7.25 -0.52 20.61
C LYS A 3 6.98 0.73 19.77
N THR A 4 7.87 1.01 18.84
CA THR A 4 7.86 2.19 17.97
C THR A 4 7.84 1.76 16.50
N ILE A 5 7.18 2.53 15.63
CA ILE A 5 7.11 2.26 14.19
C ILE A 5 8.16 3.11 13.47
N GLY A 6 8.91 2.53 12.55
CA GLY A 6 9.68 3.23 11.54
C GLY A 6 8.97 3.19 10.19
N ILE A 7 8.75 4.34 9.55
CA ILE A 7 8.22 4.42 8.18
C ILE A 7 9.37 4.74 7.22
N LEU A 8 9.73 3.77 6.37
CA LEU A 8 10.64 3.99 5.25
C LEU A 8 9.80 4.56 4.09
N GLY A 9 9.80 5.88 3.97
CA GLY A 9 8.91 6.66 3.14
C GLY A 9 9.58 7.42 2.00
N GLY A 10 8.87 8.39 1.46
CA GLY A 10 9.34 9.25 0.37
C GLY A 10 9.06 8.69 -1.04
N MET A 11 8.37 7.56 -1.16
CA MET A 11 8.15 6.82 -2.40
C MET A 11 6.68 6.67 -2.87
N GLY A 12 5.74 7.63 -2.80
CA GLY A 12 5.95 9.07 -2.69
C GLY A 12 5.70 9.65 -1.29
N PRO A 13 6.01 10.92 -1.18
CA PRO A 13 5.82 11.68 0.05
C PRO A 13 4.37 11.74 0.52
N LEU A 14 3.41 11.95 -0.37
CA LEU A 14 1.98 11.95 -0.02
C LEU A 14 1.51 10.58 0.51
N ALA A 15 1.95 9.48 -0.09
CA ALA A 15 1.66 8.14 0.40
C ALA A 15 2.24 7.89 1.81
N THR A 16 3.42 8.46 2.09
CA THR A 16 4.05 8.42 3.42
C THR A 16 3.23 9.19 4.44
N ALA A 17 2.77 10.38 4.10
CA ALA A 17 1.92 11.22 4.95
C ALA A 17 0.56 10.54 5.21
N ASP A 18 -0.05 9.94 4.18
CA ASP A 18 -1.30 9.21 4.32
C ASP A 18 -1.15 7.97 5.21
N LEU A 19 -0.07 7.20 5.07
CA LEU A 19 0.21 6.06 5.94
C LEU A 19 0.35 6.50 7.41
N PHE A 20 1.05 7.60 7.68
CA PHE A 20 1.14 8.17 9.03
C PHE A 20 -0.23 8.64 9.55
N ARG A 21 -1.02 9.34 8.73
CA ARG A 21 -2.39 9.74 9.05
C ARG A 21 -3.24 8.51 9.42
N LYS A 22 -3.17 7.43 8.63
CA LYS A 22 -3.89 6.18 8.90
C LYS A 22 -3.46 5.54 10.22
N ILE A 23 -2.16 5.48 10.52
CA ILE A 23 -1.68 4.99 11.81
C ILE A 23 -2.31 5.79 12.95
N THR A 24 -2.33 7.12 12.86
CA THR A 24 -2.92 7.99 13.88
C THR A 24 -4.41 7.74 14.04
N LEU A 25 -5.18 7.75 12.94
CA LEU A 25 -6.63 7.60 12.98
C LEU A 25 -7.10 6.19 13.38
N LEU A 26 -6.33 5.17 13.02
CA LEU A 26 -6.66 3.78 13.30
C LEU A 26 -6.15 3.29 14.66
N THR A 27 -5.29 4.05 15.34
CA THR A 27 -4.88 3.74 16.72
C THR A 27 -6.00 4.11 17.68
N LYS A 28 -6.45 3.16 18.49
CA LYS A 28 -7.40 3.43 19.57
C LYS A 28 -6.68 4.19 20.67
N ALA A 29 -6.93 5.50 20.74
CA ALA A 29 -6.32 6.41 21.70
C ALA A 29 -7.40 7.35 22.29
N SER A 30 -7.26 7.66 23.58
CA SER A 30 -8.13 8.60 24.29
C SER A 30 -7.49 10.00 24.44
N CYS A 31 -6.18 10.08 24.28
CA CYS A 31 -5.40 11.31 24.30
C CYS A 31 -4.08 11.14 23.52
N ASP A 32 -3.36 12.24 23.30
CA ASP A 32 -2.11 12.24 22.53
C ASP A 32 -1.07 11.23 23.04
N ASN A 33 -0.98 11.05 24.36
CA ASN A 33 -0.01 10.14 24.98
C ASN A 33 -0.32 8.64 24.78
N ASP A 34 -1.52 8.32 24.31
CA ASP A 34 -1.92 6.95 23.99
C ASP A 34 -1.49 6.51 22.58
N HIS A 35 -1.09 7.47 21.73
CA HIS A 35 -0.64 7.19 20.38
C HIS A 35 0.75 6.54 20.34
N ILE A 36 1.02 5.85 19.21
CA ILE A 36 2.28 5.18 18.95
C ILE A 36 3.33 6.22 18.56
N ARG A 37 4.53 6.10 19.12
CA ARG A 37 5.66 6.88 18.62
C ARG A 37 6.08 6.37 17.26
N VAL A 38 6.17 7.27 16.26
CA VAL A 38 6.52 6.97 14.88
C VAL A 38 7.75 7.77 14.48
N TYR A 39 8.71 7.10 13.84
CA TYR A 39 9.83 7.72 13.13
C TYR A 39 9.56 7.63 11.63
N ILE A 40 9.78 8.70 10.90
CA ILE A 40 9.53 8.75 9.45
C ILE A 40 10.79 9.25 8.76
N ASP A 41 11.37 8.42 7.90
CA ASP A 41 12.34 8.87 6.91
C ASP A 41 11.63 9.01 5.57
N SER A 42 11.27 10.24 5.21
CA SER A 42 10.58 10.56 3.94
C SER A 42 11.60 11.00 2.88
N ASN A 43 12.39 10.04 2.39
CA ASN A 43 13.44 10.30 1.40
C ASN A 43 12.86 10.35 -0.03
N ALA A 44 12.46 11.54 -0.48
CA ALA A 44 11.96 11.77 -1.84
C ALA A 44 13.03 11.64 -2.94
N GLN A 45 14.31 11.45 -2.58
CA GLN A 45 15.40 11.21 -3.52
C GLN A 45 15.56 9.75 -3.94
N ILE A 46 14.78 8.83 -3.33
CA ILE A 46 14.74 7.42 -3.75
C ILE A 46 14.26 7.33 -5.20
N PRO A 47 15.06 6.75 -6.14
CA PRO A 47 14.70 6.62 -7.54
C PRO A 47 13.36 5.91 -7.77
N ASP A 48 12.73 6.17 -8.92
CA ASP A 48 11.45 5.53 -9.27
C ASP A 48 11.58 4.01 -9.36
N ARG A 49 10.73 3.30 -8.62
CA ARG A 49 10.75 1.83 -8.48
C ARG A 49 10.20 1.14 -9.72
N THR A 50 9.19 1.72 -10.37
CA THR A 50 8.64 1.17 -11.62
C THR A 50 9.67 1.26 -12.74
N ALA A 51 10.37 2.39 -12.87
CA ALA A 51 11.44 2.54 -13.83
C ALA A 51 12.60 1.55 -13.57
N ALA A 52 12.97 1.34 -12.29
CA ALA A 52 14.01 0.37 -11.93
C ALA A 52 13.60 -1.07 -12.26
N ILE A 53 12.34 -1.45 -12.01
CA ILE A 53 11.82 -2.81 -12.25
C ILE A 53 11.65 -3.10 -13.74
N LEU A 54 11.06 -2.20 -14.51
CA LEU A 54 10.63 -2.45 -15.89
C LEU A 54 11.61 -1.97 -16.95
N HIS A 55 12.42 -0.95 -16.64
CA HIS A 55 13.19 -0.22 -17.66
C HIS A 55 14.68 -0.09 -17.34
N GLY A 56 15.19 -0.85 -16.36
CA GLY A 56 16.61 -0.77 -15.96
C GLY A 56 17.02 0.63 -15.47
N GLY A 57 16.08 1.34 -14.83
CA GLY A 57 16.32 2.66 -14.24
C GLY A 57 17.30 2.60 -13.07
N LYS A 58 17.61 3.76 -12.49
CA LYS A 58 18.54 3.86 -11.36
C LYS A 58 18.10 3.01 -10.18
N ASP A 59 19.04 2.24 -9.60
CA ASP A 59 18.80 1.38 -8.45
C ASP A 59 18.36 2.19 -7.21
N PRO A 60 17.18 1.93 -6.62
CA PRO A 60 16.69 2.61 -5.43
C PRO A 60 17.30 2.10 -4.13
N LEU A 61 17.88 0.89 -4.11
CA LEU A 61 18.36 0.21 -2.90
C LEU A 61 19.36 1.04 -2.08
N PRO A 62 20.37 1.72 -2.66
CA PRO A 62 21.30 2.51 -1.85
C PRO A 62 20.62 3.58 -1.00
N GLN A 63 19.64 4.28 -1.56
CA GLN A 63 18.88 5.30 -0.83
C GLN A 63 17.91 4.69 0.18
N MET A 64 17.30 3.54 -0.14
CA MET A 64 16.44 2.80 0.79
C MET A 64 17.23 2.27 1.99
N ARG A 65 18.47 1.80 1.79
CA ARG A 65 19.38 1.39 2.88
C ARG A 65 19.73 2.54 3.81
N ALA A 66 20.02 3.70 3.25
CA ALA A 66 20.32 4.89 4.06
C ALA A 66 19.13 5.27 4.96
N ALA A 67 17.90 5.25 4.41
CA ALA A 67 16.67 5.48 5.17
C ALA A 67 16.46 4.40 6.25
N LEU A 68 16.71 3.13 5.94
CA LEU A 68 16.63 2.03 6.90
C LEU A 68 17.59 2.24 8.08
N HIS A 69 18.85 2.58 7.81
CA HIS A 69 19.85 2.83 8.88
C HIS A 69 19.47 4.05 9.73
N SER A 70 18.86 5.09 9.16
CA SER A 70 18.32 6.23 9.92
C SER A 70 17.25 5.77 10.91
N LEU A 71 16.32 4.92 10.46
CA LEU A 71 15.26 4.39 11.33
C LEU A 71 15.79 3.47 12.43
N GLU A 72 16.80 2.65 12.15
CA GLU A 72 17.50 1.84 13.13
C GLU A 72 18.18 2.71 14.20
N ALA A 73 18.89 3.74 13.77
CA ALA A 73 19.58 4.68 14.67
C ALA A 73 18.58 5.46 15.56
N CYS A 74 17.37 5.74 15.06
CA CYS A 74 16.30 6.34 15.87
C CYS A 74 15.66 5.38 16.87
N GLY A 75 15.93 4.07 16.79
CA GLY A 75 15.39 3.06 17.69
C GLY A 75 13.99 2.57 17.29
N ALA A 76 13.69 2.50 16.00
CA ALA A 76 12.47 1.84 15.51
C ALA A 76 12.43 0.38 15.98
N SER A 77 11.24 -0.14 16.27
CA SER A 77 11.03 -1.53 16.69
C SER A 77 10.57 -2.44 15.54
N CYS A 78 10.04 -1.85 14.51
CA CYS A 78 9.72 -2.48 13.22
C CYS A 78 9.79 -1.42 12.12
N VAL A 79 9.84 -1.87 10.89
CA VAL A 79 9.79 -1.01 9.70
C VAL A 79 8.56 -1.35 8.86
N ILE A 80 7.88 -0.32 8.39
CA ILE A 80 6.84 -0.42 7.38
C ILE A 80 7.20 0.46 6.18
N MET A 81 6.76 0.08 5.00
CA MET A 81 7.09 0.75 3.77
C MET A 81 5.90 0.67 2.81
N PRO A 82 5.40 1.81 2.26
CA PRO A 82 4.32 1.79 1.26
C PRO A 82 4.84 1.36 -0.13
N ALA A 83 5.66 0.33 -0.16
CA ALA A 83 6.24 -0.33 -1.31
C ALA A 83 6.60 -1.77 -0.90
N HIS A 84 6.79 -2.70 -1.84
CA HIS A 84 6.96 -4.12 -1.46
C HIS A 84 8.05 -4.86 -2.24
N TYR A 85 8.37 -4.46 -3.48
CA TYR A 85 9.28 -5.22 -4.33
C TYR A 85 10.69 -5.41 -3.72
N PHE A 86 11.22 -4.35 -3.10
CA PHE A 86 12.58 -4.35 -2.52
C PHE A 86 12.63 -4.81 -1.05
N LEU A 87 11.49 -5.19 -0.47
CA LEU A 87 11.41 -5.61 0.93
C LEU A 87 12.32 -6.81 1.25
N PRO A 88 12.40 -7.88 0.44
CA PRO A 88 13.27 -9.02 0.75
C PRO A 88 14.76 -8.65 0.86
N GLN A 89 15.24 -7.76 -0.02
CA GLN A 89 16.63 -7.30 -0.01
C GLN A 89 16.93 -6.49 1.25
N LEU A 90 16.03 -5.58 1.64
CA LEU A 90 16.18 -4.77 2.85
C LEU A 90 16.05 -5.62 4.12
N GLN A 91 15.12 -6.58 4.17
CA GLN A 91 14.98 -7.48 5.32
C GLN A 91 16.24 -8.32 5.57
N ALA A 92 16.96 -8.68 4.51
CA ALA A 92 18.22 -9.43 4.65
C ALA A 92 19.35 -8.64 5.33
N GLU A 93 19.24 -7.31 5.38
CA GLU A 93 20.27 -6.39 5.87
C GLU A 93 20.01 -5.90 7.30
N THR A 94 18.83 -6.20 7.88
CA THR A 94 18.47 -5.75 9.24
C THR A 94 17.83 -6.85 10.06
N LYS A 95 17.97 -6.71 11.39
CA LYS A 95 17.24 -7.53 12.36
C LYS A 95 15.85 -6.95 12.70
N LEU A 96 15.56 -5.73 12.29
CA LEU A 96 14.24 -5.14 12.49
C LEU A 96 13.22 -5.88 11.60
N PRO A 97 12.08 -6.31 12.14
CA PRO A 97 11.04 -6.91 11.33
C PRO A 97 10.44 -5.86 10.39
N PHE A 98 10.41 -6.19 9.10
CA PHE A 98 9.54 -5.51 8.14
C PHE A 98 8.16 -6.13 8.18
N LEU A 99 7.13 -5.30 8.29
CA LEU A 99 5.75 -5.76 8.15
C LEU A 99 5.35 -5.62 6.69
N SER A 100 4.93 -6.73 6.10
CA SER A 100 4.56 -6.80 4.69
C SER A 100 3.15 -6.27 4.45
N MET A 101 3.03 -5.25 3.61
CA MET A 101 1.74 -4.73 3.15
C MET A 101 0.94 -5.81 2.40
N LEU A 102 1.61 -6.62 1.58
CA LEU A 102 0.99 -7.70 0.81
C LEU A 102 0.37 -8.77 1.73
N GLU A 103 1.13 -9.22 2.74
CA GLU A 103 0.63 -10.21 3.70
C GLU A 103 -0.51 -9.64 4.55
N ALA A 104 -0.42 -8.39 4.99
CA ALA A 104 -1.49 -7.74 5.73
C ALA A 104 -2.77 -7.66 4.89
N THR A 105 -2.65 -7.27 3.62
CA THR A 105 -3.77 -7.20 2.67
C THR A 105 -4.38 -8.57 2.42
N ALA A 106 -3.57 -9.58 2.10
CA ALA A 106 -4.09 -10.93 1.79
C ALA A 106 -4.83 -11.54 3.00
N LYS A 107 -4.32 -11.37 4.22
CA LYS A 107 -5.00 -11.79 5.45
C LYS A 107 -6.32 -11.04 5.67
N ALA A 108 -6.36 -9.75 5.38
CA ALA A 108 -7.60 -8.97 5.46
C ALA A 108 -8.62 -9.46 4.43
N CYS A 109 -8.21 -9.74 3.19
CA CYS A 109 -9.07 -10.31 2.17
C CYS A 109 -9.67 -11.65 2.62
N ALA A 110 -8.85 -12.58 3.10
CA ALA A 110 -9.30 -13.87 3.59
C ALA A 110 -10.26 -13.75 4.79
N LYS A 111 -10.01 -12.79 5.68
CA LYS A 111 -10.84 -12.55 6.88
C LYS A 111 -12.20 -11.93 6.54
N PHE A 112 -12.20 -10.85 5.72
CA PHE A 112 -13.41 -10.05 5.51
C PHE A 112 -14.24 -10.47 4.31
N TYR A 113 -13.63 -11.17 3.35
CA TYR A 113 -14.29 -11.62 2.11
C TYR A 113 -14.04 -13.10 1.82
N PRO A 114 -14.38 -14.02 2.77
CA PRO A 114 -14.15 -15.44 2.58
C PRO A 114 -14.92 -15.98 1.37
N GLY A 115 -14.22 -16.68 0.47
CA GLY A 115 -14.81 -17.27 -0.74
C GLY A 115 -15.17 -16.28 -1.84
N LYS A 116 -14.79 -15.01 -1.70
CA LYS A 116 -15.00 -13.94 -2.69
C LYS A 116 -13.77 -13.71 -3.54
N THR A 117 -13.96 -13.14 -4.74
CA THR A 117 -12.92 -12.86 -5.71
C THR A 117 -12.52 -11.38 -5.66
N ALA A 118 -11.23 -11.11 -5.44
CA ALA A 118 -10.65 -9.78 -5.46
C ALA A 118 -10.24 -9.36 -6.88
N ALA A 119 -10.42 -8.09 -7.28
CA ALA A 119 -9.66 -7.52 -8.39
C ALA A 119 -8.50 -6.68 -7.86
N VAL A 120 -7.28 -6.91 -8.37
CA VAL A 120 -6.07 -6.20 -7.92
C VAL A 120 -5.84 -4.97 -8.79
N LEU A 121 -6.17 -3.79 -8.27
CA LEU A 121 -5.97 -2.51 -8.95
C LEU A 121 -4.58 -1.96 -8.59
N ALA A 122 -3.64 -1.95 -9.52
CA ALA A 122 -2.27 -1.49 -9.25
C ALA A 122 -1.56 -1.01 -10.53
N THR A 123 -0.36 -0.43 -10.37
CA THR A 123 0.46 -0.06 -11.53
C THR A 123 0.91 -1.28 -12.32
N LYS A 124 1.18 -1.10 -13.62
CA LYS A 124 1.80 -2.16 -14.45
C LYS A 124 3.06 -2.75 -13.82
N GLY A 125 3.90 -1.91 -13.20
CA GLY A 125 5.11 -2.36 -12.50
C GLY A 125 4.80 -3.27 -11.32
N THR A 126 3.81 -2.93 -10.51
CA THR A 126 3.37 -3.78 -9.38
C THR A 126 2.80 -5.11 -9.87
N LEU A 127 1.90 -5.08 -10.85
CA LEU A 127 1.27 -6.30 -11.40
C LEU A 127 2.30 -7.23 -12.08
N ALA A 128 3.27 -6.67 -12.80
CA ALA A 128 4.33 -7.44 -13.44
C ALA A 128 5.21 -8.25 -12.46
N THR A 129 5.22 -7.90 -11.17
CA THR A 129 6.00 -8.62 -10.16
C THR A 129 5.36 -9.94 -9.71
N GLY A 130 4.05 -10.12 -9.89
CA GLY A 130 3.29 -11.26 -9.39
C GLY A 130 3.27 -11.40 -7.86
N LEU A 131 3.59 -10.33 -7.14
CA LEU A 131 3.71 -10.38 -5.67
C LEU A 131 2.36 -10.38 -4.96
N TYR A 132 1.35 -9.68 -5.50
CA TYR A 132 -0.01 -9.75 -4.98
C TYR A 132 -0.59 -11.14 -5.18
N GLU A 133 -0.43 -11.71 -6.37
CA GLU A 133 -0.91 -13.05 -6.71
C GLU A 133 -0.38 -14.08 -5.71
N LYS A 134 0.95 -14.11 -5.49
CA LYS A 134 1.58 -15.00 -4.51
C LYS A 134 1.06 -14.83 -3.08
N ALA A 135 0.84 -13.58 -2.66
CA ALA A 135 0.33 -13.31 -1.32
C ALA A 135 -1.11 -13.77 -1.15
N LEU A 136 -1.97 -13.52 -2.15
CA LEU A 136 -3.37 -13.91 -2.17
C LEU A 136 -3.54 -15.45 -2.26
N GLU A 137 -2.76 -16.11 -3.13
CA GLU A 137 -2.73 -17.58 -3.24
C GLU A 137 -2.36 -18.25 -1.91
N LYS A 138 -1.37 -17.71 -1.20
CA LYS A 138 -0.94 -18.23 0.12
C LYS A 138 -2.07 -18.22 1.15
N GLU A 139 -2.97 -17.24 1.08
CA GLU A 139 -4.13 -17.11 1.98
C GLU A 139 -5.41 -17.72 1.37
N GLY A 140 -5.33 -18.38 0.21
CA GLY A 140 -6.48 -19.03 -0.45
C GLY A 140 -7.51 -18.05 -1.02
N VAL A 141 -7.12 -16.82 -1.34
CA VAL A 141 -8.00 -15.79 -1.89
C VAL A 141 -8.01 -15.86 -3.42
N ALA A 142 -9.20 -16.00 -4.01
CA ALA A 142 -9.37 -15.91 -5.46
C ALA A 142 -9.19 -14.46 -5.94
N PHE A 143 -8.57 -14.28 -7.12
CA PHE A 143 -8.29 -12.93 -7.63
C PHE A 143 -8.38 -12.83 -9.16
N ILE A 144 -8.56 -11.60 -9.61
CA ILE A 144 -8.53 -11.19 -11.02
C ILE A 144 -7.45 -10.13 -11.19
N ILE A 145 -6.63 -10.28 -12.23
CA ILE A 145 -5.68 -9.27 -12.68
C ILE A 145 -6.31 -8.53 -13.88
N PRO A 146 -6.33 -7.20 -13.86
CA PRO A 146 -6.82 -6.39 -14.98
C PRO A 146 -6.13 -6.75 -16.30
N ASP A 147 -6.86 -6.71 -17.40
CA ASP A 147 -6.29 -6.83 -18.74
C ASP A 147 -5.48 -5.58 -19.13
N ASP A 148 -4.92 -5.56 -20.35
CA ASP A 148 -3.98 -4.49 -20.72
C ASP A 148 -4.69 -3.14 -20.89
N ALA A 149 -5.94 -3.10 -21.34
CA ALA A 149 -6.73 -1.87 -21.46
C ALA A 149 -7.08 -1.32 -20.07
N GLU A 150 -7.50 -2.18 -19.14
CA GLU A 150 -7.78 -1.83 -17.74
C GLU A 150 -6.52 -1.35 -17.01
N LYS A 151 -5.36 -1.99 -17.28
CA LYS A 151 -4.05 -1.52 -16.77
C LYS A 151 -3.68 -0.14 -17.31
N ASP A 152 -3.99 0.16 -18.59
CA ASP A 152 -3.75 1.49 -19.17
C ASP A 152 -4.63 2.55 -18.49
N THR A 153 -5.88 2.24 -18.22
CA THR A 153 -6.79 3.09 -17.45
C THR A 153 -6.24 3.35 -16.03
N LEU A 154 -5.78 2.30 -15.34
CA LEU A 154 -5.15 2.47 -14.00
C LEU A 154 -3.91 3.34 -14.06
N MET A 155 -3.04 3.15 -15.06
CA MET A 155 -1.84 4.00 -15.23
C MET A 155 -2.20 5.46 -15.45
N HIS A 156 -3.23 5.74 -16.28
CA HIS A 156 -3.75 7.08 -16.50
C HIS A 156 -4.23 7.72 -15.18
N LEU A 157 -5.12 7.06 -14.45
CA LEU A 157 -5.63 7.58 -13.17
C LEU A 157 -4.51 7.87 -12.16
N ILE A 158 -3.52 6.96 -12.05
CA ILE A 158 -2.43 7.08 -11.09
C ILE A 158 -1.42 8.17 -11.48
N TYR A 159 -0.94 8.17 -12.73
CA TYR A 159 0.18 9.04 -13.14
C TYR A 159 -0.28 10.36 -13.75
N ASP A 160 -1.28 10.32 -14.64
CA ASP A 160 -1.69 11.49 -15.40
C ASP A 160 -2.71 12.36 -14.65
N VAL A 161 -3.39 11.78 -13.64
CA VAL A 161 -4.40 12.49 -12.85
C VAL A 161 -3.88 12.72 -11.42
N VAL A 162 -3.79 11.68 -10.57
CA VAL A 162 -3.48 11.86 -9.14
C VAL A 162 -2.06 12.39 -8.93
N LYS A 163 -1.03 11.74 -9.50
CA LYS A 163 0.37 12.21 -9.36
C LYS A 163 0.62 13.55 -10.04
N ALA A 164 -0.14 13.87 -11.07
CA ALA A 164 -0.09 15.17 -11.73
C ALA A 164 -0.93 16.25 -11.04
N SER A 165 -1.57 15.91 -9.88
CA SER A 165 -2.42 16.82 -9.10
C SER A 165 -3.55 17.44 -9.90
N LYS A 166 -4.12 16.70 -10.87
CA LYS A 166 -5.29 17.11 -11.65
C LYS A 166 -6.59 16.77 -10.93
N SER A 167 -7.69 17.39 -11.34
CA SER A 167 -9.02 17.08 -10.85
C SER A 167 -9.44 15.67 -11.25
N LEU A 168 -10.04 14.94 -10.31
CA LEU A 168 -10.63 13.62 -10.55
C LEU A 168 -12.06 13.69 -11.14
N ALA A 169 -12.74 14.82 -11.02
CA ALA A 169 -14.13 14.94 -11.45
C ALA A 169 -14.39 14.50 -12.91
N PRO A 170 -13.50 14.75 -13.91
CA PRO A 170 -13.68 14.24 -15.26
C PRO A 170 -13.56 12.73 -15.41
N GLU A 171 -12.99 12.05 -14.42
CA GLU A 171 -12.65 10.63 -14.47
C GLU A 171 -13.73 9.72 -13.86
N GLU A 172 -14.85 10.27 -13.43
CA GLU A 172 -15.93 9.54 -12.77
C GLU A 172 -16.44 8.37 -13.61
N GLU A 173 -16.76 8.60 -14.89
CA GLU A 173 -17.23 7.55 -15.79
C GLU A 173 -16.12 6.53 -16.09
N THR A 174 -14.89 6.98 -16.30
CA THR A 174 -13.71 6.12 -16.52
C THR A 174 -13.51 5.15 -15.35
N TRP A 175 -13.61 5.65 -14.11
CA TRP A 175 -13.49 4.85 -12.90
C TRP A 175 -14.61 3.83 -12.78
N LYS A 176 -15.84 4.27 -12.99
CA LYS A 176 -17.03 3.42 -12.94
C LYS A 176 -16.97 2.30 -13.98
N GLU A 177 -16.69 2.61 -15.25
CA GLU A 177 -16.57 1.62 -16.34
C GLU A 177 -15.49 0.56 -16.02
N LEU A 178 -14.35 0.97 -15.44
CA LEU A 178 -13.29 0.06 -15.01
C LEU A 178 -13.81 -0.94 -13.97
N LEU A 179 -14.46 -0.44 -12.90
CA LEU A 179 -14.96 -1.31 -11.83
C LEU A 179 -16.08 -2.23 -12.31
N GLU A 180 -17.01 -1.72 -13.13
CA GLU A 180 -18.08 -2.53 -13.74
C GLU A 180 -17.50 -3.61 -14.68
N GLY A 181 -16.47 -3.29 -15.45
CA GLY A 181 -15.76 -4.24 -16.29
C GLY A 181 -15.20 -5.41 -15.49
N LEU A 182 -14.54 -5.11 -14.39
CA LEU A 182 -13.99 -6.12 -13.48
C LEU A 182 -15.09 -6.92 -12.74
N ARG A 183 -16.21 -6.28 -12.36
CA ARG A 183 -17.38 -6.98 -11.80
C ARG A 183 -17.97 -7.99 -12.81
N ARG A 184 -18.08 -7.61 -14.09
CA ARG A 184 -18.52 -8.54 -15.16
C ARG A 184 -17.58 -9.74 -15.34
N LYS A 185 -16.30 -9.58 -15.01
CA LYS A 185 -15.31 -10.68 -14.98
C LYS A 185 -15.38 -11.53 -13.71
N GLY A 186 -16.23 -11.17 -12.75
CA GLY A 186 -16.45 -11.92 -11.52
C GLY A 186 -15.76 -11.34 -10.28
N ALA A 187 -15.29 -10.09 -10.29
CA ALA A 187 -14.79 -9.45 -9.08
C ALA A 187 -15.94 -9.11 -8.12
N ASP A 188 -15.79 -9.51 -6.87
CA ASP A 188 -16.72 -9.17 -5.79
C ASP A 188 -16.27 -7.89 -5.04
N TYR A 189 -14.96 -7.62 -5.01
CA TYR A 189 -14.34 -6.46 -4.33
C TYR A 189 -13.00 -6.11 -4.96
N PHE A 190 -12.42 -4.99 -4.53
CA PHE A 190 -11.25 -4.39 -5.15
C PHE A 190 -10.14 -4.13 -4.14
N ILE A 191 -8.90 -4.50 -4.47
CA ILE A 191 -7.69 -4.15 -3.72
C ILE A 191 -7.07 -2.92 -4.35
N LEU A 192 -6.96 -1.83 -3.60
CA LEU A 192 -6.36 -0.57 -4.02
C LEU A 192 -4.82 -0.64 -3.93
N GLY A 193 -4.21 -1.48 -4.77
CA GLY A 193 -2.81 -1.87 -4.70
C GLY A 193 -1.79 -0.81 -5.09
N CYS A 194 -2.23 0.41 -5.39
CA CYS A 194 -1.40 1.59 -5.53
C CYS A 194 -1.84 2.65 -4.53
N THR A 195 -0.90 3.33 -3.91
CA THR A 195 -1.15 4.31 -2.84
C THR A 195 -1.94 5.55 -3.28
N GLU A 196 -2.04 5.79 -4.56
CA GLU A 196 -2.86 6.84 -5.17
C GLU A 196 -4.33 6.44 -5.33
N LEU A 197 -4.64 5.15 -5.45
CA LEU A 197 -6.01 4.68 -5.69
C LEU A 197 -6.99 4.90 -4.53
N PRO A 198 -6.59 4.86 -3.25
CA PRO A 198 -7.49 5.31 -2.18
C PRO A 198 -8.00 6.74 -2.37
N ILE A 199 -7.18 7.65 -2.94
CA ILE A 199 -7.60 9.02 -3.25
C ILE A 199 -8.69 9.03 -4.33
N VAL A 200 -8.57 8.16 -5.33
CA VAL A 200 -9.59 8.00 -6.38
C VAL A 200 -10.89 7.47 -5.76
N ALA A 201 -10.82 6.40 -5.00
CA ALA A 201 -11.97 5.75 -4.37
C ALA A 201 -12.68 6.64 -3.33
N ASP A 202 -11.92 7.49 -2.60
CA ASP A 202 -12.48 8.42 -1.62
C ASP A 202 -13.13 9.66 -2.29
N THR A 203 -12.76 9.97 -3.54
CA THR A 203 -13.19 11.18 -4.24
C THR A 203 -14.34 10.92 -5.21
N LEU A 204 -14.30 9.78 -5.90
CA LEU A 204 -15.30 9.45 -6.92
C LEU A 204 -16.44 8.60 -6.34
N PRO A 205 -17.70 8.92 -6.70
CA PRO A 205 -18.88 8.28 -6.11
C PRO A 205 -19.09 6.87 -6.71
N GLU A 206 -18.35 5.88 -6.24
CA GLU A 206 -18.57 4.48 -6.59
C GLU A 206 -18.62 3.61 -5.34
N ASP A 207 -19.74 2.90 -5.17
CA ASP A 207 -19.93 1.94 -4.09
C ASP A 207 -19.21 0.62 -4.43
N GLY A 208 -17.99 0.50 -3.99
CA GLY A 208 -17.26 -0.77 -4.06
C GLY A 208 -16.85 -1.23 -2.68
N PRO A 209 -16.86 -2.54 -2.38
CA PRO A 209 -16.07 -3.00 -1.26
C PRO A 209 -14.61 -2.86 -1.65
N PHE A 210 -13.90 -1.93 -0.99
CA PHE A 210 -12.47 -1.69 -1.21
C PHE A 210 -11.65 -2.19 -0.04
N ILE A 211 -10.52 -2.82 -0.34
CA ILE A 211 -9.43 -3.07 0.60
C ILE A 211 -8.30 -2.09 0.29
N ASP A 212 -7.95 -1.29 1.27
CA ASP A 212 -6.80 -0.38 1.19
C ASP A 212 -5.56 -1.03 1.85
N PRO A 213 -4.55 -1.45 1.06
CA PRO A 213 -3.34 -2.08 1.57
C PRO A 213 -2.57 -1.23 2.58
N THR A 214 -2.60 0.10 2.45
CA THR A 214 -1.92 0.98 3.39
C THR A 214 -2.64 1.06 4.73
N ALA A 215 -3.97 0.97 4.74
CA ALA A 215 -4.75 0.86 5.97
C ALA A 215 -4.50 -0.49 6.67
N GLU A 216 -4.44 -1.59 5.91
CA GLU A 216 -4.15 -2.91 6.49
C GLU A 216 -2.70 -3.00 7.02
N LEU A 217 -1.73 -2.37 6.34
CA LEU A 217 -0.37 -2.23 6.85
C LEU A 217 -0.32 -1.42 8.15
N ALA A 218 -1.06 -0.31 8.22
CA ALA A 218 -1.18 0.50 9.44
C ALA A 218 -1.75 -0.31 10.60
N LYS A 219 -2.86 -1.03 10.38
CA LYS A 219 -3.47 -1.91 11.40
C LYS A 219 -2.50 -3.01 11.85
N ALA A 220 -1.77 -3.63 10.93
CA ALA A 220 -0.75 -4.63 11.28
C ALA A 220 0.37 -4.04 12.14
N ALA A 221 0.85 -2.83 11.82
CA ALA A 221 1.88 -2.15 12.59
C ALA A 221 1.41 -1.73 13.99
N ILE A 222 0.17 -1.23 14.10
CA ILE A 222 -0.47 -0.88 15.39
C ILE A 222 -0.50 -2.11 16.29
N ARG A 223 -1.03 -3.24 15.79
CA ARG A 223 -1.13 -4.51 16.55
C ARG A 223 0.25 -5.07 16.90
N PHE A 224 1.22 -5.03 15.98
CA PHE A 224 2.60 -5.46 16.25
C PHE A 224 3.25 -4.68 17.39
N CYS A 225 2.94 -3.39 17.51
CA CYS A 225 3.43 -2.53 18.60
C CYS A 225 2.67 -2.71 19.91
N GLY A 226 1.63 -3.56 19.95
CA GLY A 226 0.86 -3.87 21.16
C GLY A 226 -0.23 -2.84 21.45
N TYR A 227 -0.70 -2.10 20.45
CA TYR A 227 -1.83 -1.19 20.54
C TYR A 227 -3.08 -1.79 19.91
N GLU A 228 -4.24 -1.29 20.30
CA GLU A 228 -5.52 -1.65 19.70
C GLU A 228 -5.86 -0.75 18.51
N THR A 229 -6.61 -1.29 17.56
CA THR A 229 -7.13 -0.54 16.42
C THR A 229 -8.57 -0.07 16.68
N THR A 230 -8.96 1.07 16.12
CA THR A 230 -10.33 1.62 16.20
C THR A 230 -11.34 0.79 15.40
N GLN A 231 -10.87 0.03 14.41
CA GLN A 231 -11.65 -0.87 13.55
C GLN A 231 -10.98 -2.25 13.54
N GLU A 232 -11.79 -3.29 13.59
CA GLU A 232 -11.27 -4.66 13.50
C GLU A 232 -10.76 -5.05 12.10
#